data_4b4ded6abb591e47294fca055b698e10
#
_entry.id   4b4ded6abb591e47294fca055b698e10
#
_cell.length_a   1.000
_cell.length_b   1.000
_cell.length_c   1.000
_cell.angle_alpha   90.00
_cell.angle_beta   90.00
_cell.angle_gamma   90.00
#
_symmetry.space_group_name_H-M   'P 1'
#
loop_
_entity.id
_entity.type
_entity.pdbx_description
1 polymer ?
#
loop_
_entity_poly.entity_id
_entity_poly.type
_entity_poly.pdbx_seq_one_letter_code
_entity_poly.pdbx_strand_id
1 'polypeptide(L)'
;MRVYLDNCCYNRPFDDQAQIKVLLETLAKLDIQQRMKNGELEYAWSSVLDFEIKKSKFYDRACQILPWANGAAVNVLVDETIRHRAKEFESNGVKPMDALHVACAESAECDWFFTTDMGILKKAKTLTSMRIANPIEFFGG
;
A
#
# COMPACT_ATOMS: atom_id res chain seq x y z
N MET A 1 3.67 -15.34 2.92
CA MET A 1 2.79 -14.40 2.21
C MET A 1 3.33 -12.98 2.39
N ARG A 2 3.43 -12.24 1.31
CA ARG A 2 4.00 -10.89 1.32
C ARG A 2 2.93 -9.88 0.92
N VAL A 3 2.86 -8.76 1.66
CA VAL A 3 1.85 -7.72 1.44
C VAL A 3 2.49 -6.36 1.19
N TYR A 4 1.76 -5.47 0.54
CA TYR A 4 2.12 -4.07 0.35
C TYR A 4 0.96 -3.22 0.82
N LEU A 5 1.24 -2.28 1.72
CA LEU A 5 0.25 -1.31 2.17
C LEU A 5 0.49 0.02 1.44
N ASP A 6 -0.55 0.50 0.76
CA ASP A 6 -0.53 1.82 0.14
C ASP A 6 -0.45 2.90 1.22
N ASN A 7 0.03 4.08 0.85
CA ASN A 7 0.17 5.22 1.77
C ASN A 7 -1.14 5.54 2.49
N CYS A 8 -2.27 5.48 1.78
CA CYS A 8 -3.57 5.75 2.40
C CYS A 8 -3.88 4.77 3.55
N CYS A 9 -3.41 3.53 3.46
CA CYS A 9 -3.58 2.56 4.55
C CYS A 9 -2.74 2.93 5.76
N TYR A 10 -1.49 3.33 5.56
CA TYR A 10 -0.62 3.77 6.67
C TYR A 10 -1.20 5.00 7.38
N ASN A 11 -1.89 5.86 6.67
CA ASN A 11 -2.47 7.08 7.23
C ASN A 11 -3.85 6.89 7.86
N ARG A 12 -4.54 5.79 7.59
CA ARG A 12 -5.93 5.57 8.01
C ARG A 12 -6.18 5.75 9.51
N PRO A 13 -5.30 5.28 10.42
CA PRO A 13 -5.51 5.48 11.86
C PRO A 13 -5.51 6.95 12.30
N PHE A 14 -4.95 7.85 11.48
CA PHE A 14 -4.88 9.28 11.77
C PHE A 14 -6.05 10.06 11.16
N ASP A 15 -6.89 9.41 10.35
CA ASP A 15 -8.06 10.04 9.74
C ASP A 15 -9.23 10.07 10.71
N ASP A 16 -10.30 10.79 10.33
CA ASP A 16 -11.49 10.92 11.17
C ASP A 16 -12.17 9.55 11.34
N GLN A 17 -12.13 9.02 12.57
CA GLN A 17 -12.70 7.72 12.90
C GLN A 17 -14.22 7.76 13.14
N ALA A 18 -14.87 8.92 13.01
CA ALA A 18 -16.32 9.03 13.16
C ALA A 18 -17.08 8.32 12.04
N GLN A 19 -16.44 8.14 10.88
CA GLN A 19 -17.02 7.39 9.77
C GLN A 19 -16.77 5.89 9.98
N ILE A 20 -17.84 5.09 9.95
CA ILE A 20 -17.74 3.64 10.19
C ILE A 20 -16.79 2.96 9.21
N LYS A 21 -16.84 3.32 7.93
CA LYS A 21 -15.95 2.74 6.93
C LYS A 21 -14.48 2.99 7.27
N VAL A 22 -14.14 4.23 7.66
CA VAL A 22 -12.78 4.60 8.05
C VAL A 22 -12.34 3.80 9.28
N LEU A 23 -13.21 3.68 10.26
CA LEU A 23 -12.92 2.91 11.48
C LEU A 23 -12.65 1.44 11.15
N LEU A 24 -13.48 0.81 10.30
CA LEU A 24 -13.30 -0.58 9.92
C LEU A 24 -11.98 -0.79 9.14
N GLU A 25 -11.67 0.13 8.24
CA GLU A 25 -10.40 0.09 7.50
C GLU A 25 -9.20 0.23 8.43
N THR A 26 -9.32 1.11 9.43
CA THR A 26 -8.29 1.31 10.44
C THR A 26 -8.06 0.02 11.25
N LEU A 27 -9.13 -0.60 11.72
CA LEU A 27 -9.03 -1.82 12.52
C LEU A 27 -8.42 -2.97 11.72
N ALA A 28 -8.83 -3.13 10.47
CA ALA A 28 -8.29 -4.15 9.58
C ALA A 28 -6.80 -3.91 9.31
N LYS A 29 -6.42 -2.68 9.03
CA LYS A 29 -5.03 -2.30 8.78
C LYS A 29 -4.15 -2.53 10.01
N LEU A 30 -4.63 -2.18 11.19
CA LEU A 30 -3.89 -2.38 12.43
C LEU A 30 -3.64 -3.87 12.71
N ASP A 31 -4.62 -4.72 12.41
CA ASP A 31 -4.45 -6.16 12.57
C ASP A 31 -3.43 -6.71 11.56
N ILE A 32 -3.48 -6.25 10.31
CA ILE A 32 -2.49 -6.61 9.30
C ILE A 32 -1.08 -6.20 9.75
N GLN A 33 -0.93 -4.97 10.26
CA GLN A 33 0.36 -4.49 10.77
C GLN A 33 0.85 -5.31 11.97
N GLN A 34 -0.05 -5.76 12.83
CA GLN A 34 0.34 -6.62 13.94
C GLN A 34 0.92 -7.94 13.43
N ARG A 35 0.33 -8.51 12.40
CA ARG A 35 0.84 -9.72 11.74
C ARG A 35 2.18 -9.49 11.04
N MET A 36 2.36 -8.30 10.46
CA MET A 36 3.64 -7.89 9.88
C MET A 36 4.72 -7.81 10.96
N LYS A 37 4.39 -7.19 12.08
CA LYS A 37 5.31 -7.03 13.21
C LYS A 37 5.70 -8.38 13.84
N ASN A 38 4.76 -9.31 13.90
CA ASN A 38 4.98 -10.64 14.47
C ASN A 38 5.70 -11.62 13.52
N GLY A 39 5.93 -11.20 12.28
CA GLY A 39 6.55 -12.06 11.28
C GLY A 39 5.60 -13.05 10.61
N GLU A 40 4.30 -12.96 10.89
CA GLU A 40 3.30 -13.80 10.23
C GLU A 40 3.11 -13.42 8.78
N LEU A 41 3.29 -12.14 8.45
CA LEU A 41 3.24 -11.59 7.10
C LEU A 41 4.55 -10.86 6.83
N GLU A 42 5.17 -11.14 5.70
CA GLU A 42 6.24 -10.30 5.18
C GLU A 42 5.59 -9.09 4.50
N TYR A 43 6.33 -7.98 4.41
CA TYR A 43 5.83 -6.83 3.68
C TYR A 43 6.94 -6.14 2.90
N ALA A 44 6.54 -5.44 1.85
CA ALA A 44 7.43 -4.65 1.04
C ALA A 44 7.25 -3.16 1.37
N TRP A 45 8.32 -2.44 1.25
CA TRP A 45 8.37 -0.98 1.31
C TRP A 45 8.92 -0.49 -0.01
N SER A 46 8.77 0.80 -0.32
CA SER A 46 9.29 1.34 -1.57
C SER A 46 9.75 2.78 -1.42
N SER A 47 10.61 3.21 -2.35
CA SER A 47 11.01 4.61 -2.44
C SER A 47 9.82 5.53 -2.74
N VAL A 48 8.75 5.00 -3.32
CA VAL A 48 7.52 5.76 -3.58
C VAL A 48 6.82 6.09 -2.26
N LEU A 49 6.77 5.13 -1.33
CA LEU A 49 6.24 5.38 0.01
C LEU A 49 7.05 6.44 0.73
N ASP A 50 8.39 6.33 0.69
CA ASP A 50 9.27 7.33 1.29
C ASP A 50 8.95 8.72 0.74
N PHE A 51 8.85 8.84 -0.58
CA PHE A 51 8.59 10.11 -1.25
C PHE A 51 7.25 10.71 -0.82
N GLU A 52 6.18 9.92 -0.88
CA GLU A 52 4.84 10.42 -0.53
C GLU A 52 4.74 10.82 0.93
N ILE A 53 5.28 9.99 1.83
CA ILE A 53 5.19 10.25 3.26
C ILE A 53 6.02 11.48 3.64
N LYS A 54 7.24 11.62 3.09
CA LYS A 54 8.11 12.76 3.34
C LYS A 54 7.56 14.06 2.74
N LYS A 55 6.84 13.97 1.62
CA LYS A 55 6.21 15.12 0.98
C LYS A 55 4.96 15.60 1.72
N SER A 56 4.35 14.72 2.52
CA SER A 56 3.14 15.04 3.26
C SER A 56 3.39 16.16 4.27
N LYS A 57 2.40 17.05 4.41
CA LYS A 57 2.43 18.10 5.43
C LYS A 57 2.14 17.56 6.85
N PHE A 58 1.79 16.29 6.97
CA PHE A 58 1.49 15.67 8.26
C PHE A 58 2.76 15.08 8.87
N TYR A 59 3.62 15.95 9.40
CA TYR A 59 4.92 15.56 9.94
C TYR A 59 4.83 14.50 11.05
N ASP A 60 3.86 14.66 11.96
CA ASP A 60 3.68 13.72 13.08
C ASP A 60 3.32 12.32 12.59
N ARG A 61 2.50 12.24 11.54
CA ARG A 61 2.15 10.96 10.92
C ARG A 61 3.39 10.31 10.29
N ALA A 62 4.18 11.11 9.59
CA ALA A 62 5.40 10.62 8.92
C ALA A 62 6.37 10.01 9.94
N CYS A 63 6.54 10.64 11.11
CA CYS A 63 7.42 10.14 12.15
C CYS A 63 6.98 8.77 12.69
N GLN A 64 5.69 8.46 12.64
CA GLN A 64 5.16 7.18 13.10
C GLN A 64 5.15 6.11 12.00
N ILE A 65 5.05 6.54 10.74
CA ILE A 65 4.93 5.62 9.59
C ILE A 65 6.29 5.20 9.04
N LEU A 66 7.22 6.16 8.87
CA LEU A 66 8.53 5.87 8.25
C LEU A 66 9.32 4.73 8.91
N PRO A 67 9.28 4.54 10.24
CA PRO A 67 10.02 3.43 10.86
C PRO A 67 9.61 2.04 10.38
N TRP A 68 8.42 1.89 9.80
CA TRP A 68 7.99 0.60 9.24
C TRP A 68 8.88 0.11 8.10
N ALA A 69 9.59 1.04 7.42
CA ALA A 69 10.54 0.67 6.38
C ALA A 69 11.64 -0.28 6.88
N ASN A 70 12.01 -0.17 8.16
CA ASN A 70 13.11 -0.96 8.72
C ASN A 70 12.79 -2.44 8.87
N GLY A 71 11.52 -2.79 8.98
CA GLY A 71 11.08 -4.18 9.11
C GLY A 71 10.67 -4.84 7.81
N ALA A 72 10.74 -4.12 6.70
CA ALA A 72 10.31 -4.66 5.40
C ALA A 72 11.25 -5.76 4.91
N ALA A 73 10.66 -6.81 4.35
CA ALA A 73 11.43 -7.90 3.73
C ALA A 73 12.12 -7.43 2.45
N VAL A 74 11.50 -6.49 1.75
CA VAL A 74 12.03 -5.90 0.50
C VAL A 74 11.77 -4.41 0.54
N ASN A 75 12.78 -3.61 0.21
CA ASN A 75 12.64 -2.18 0.00
C ASN A 75 12.92 -1.90 -1.46
N VAL A 76 11.87 -1.62 -2.24
CA VAL A 76 11.95 -1.46 -3.68
C VAL A 76 12.38 -0.05 -4.05
N LEU A 77 13.44 0.05 -4.85
CA LEU A 77 13.84 1.31 -5.47
C LEU A 77 13.28 1.34 -6.89
N VAL A 78 12.63 2.44 -7.26
CA VAL A 78 12.06 2.58 -8.59
C VAL A 78 13.17 2.60 -9.63
N ASP A 79 13.09 1.70 -10.60
CA ASP A 79 14.00 1.61 -11.74
C ASP A 79 13.23 1.72 -13.05
N GLU A 80 13.91 1.58 -14.17
CA GLU A 80 13.29 1.70 -15.49
C GLU A 80 12.24 0.63 -15.75
N THR A 81 12.47 -0.59 -15.27
CA THR A 81 11.50 -1.69 -15.41
C THR A 81 10.20 -1.36 -14.69
N ILE A 82 10.30 -0.85 -13.46
CA ILE A 82 9.13 -0.45 -12.67
C ILE A 82 8.42 0.73 -13.32
N ARG A 83 9.17 1.73 -13.82
CA ARG A 83 8.57 2.88 -14.52
C ARG A 83 7.82 2.43 -15.77
N HIS A 84 8.40 1.52 -16.52
CA HIS A 84 7.78 0.98 -17.73
C HIS A 84 6.46 0.27 -17.39
N ARG A 85 6.48 -0.56 -16.35
CA ARG A 85 5.27 -1.26 -15.89
C ARG A 85 4.21 -0.28 -15.38
N ALA A 86 4.63 0.76 -14.64
CA ALA A 86 3.72 1.80 -14.16
C ALA A 86 3.01 2.50 -15.32
N LYS A 87 3.71 2.75 -16.44
CA LYS A 87 3.08 3.37 -17.61
C LYS A 87 2.00 2.51 -18.24
N GLU A 88 2.12 1.19 -18.15
CA GLU A 88 1.06 0.29 -18.60
C GLU A 88 -0.20 0.46 -17.74
N PHE A 89 -0.05 0.60 -16.43
CA PHE A 89 -1.17 0.90 -15.53
C PHE A 89 -1.77 2.26 -15.84
N GLU A 90 -0.94 3.28 -16.05
CA GLU A 90 -1.40 4.62 -16.40
C GLU A 90 -2.23 4.62 -17.68
N SER A 91 -1.84 3.83 -18.68
CA SER A 91 -2.57 3.76 -19.95
C SER A 91 -3.96 3.13 -19.79
N ASN A 92 -4.21 2.48 -18.65
CA ASN A 92 -5.51 1.93 -18.30
C ASN A 92 -6.26 2.81 -17.27
N GLY A 93 -5.78 4.02 -17.06
CA GLY A 93 -6.47 5.01 -16.24
C GLY A 93 -6.04 5.11 -14.79
N VAL A 94 -5.01 4.37 -14.38
CA VAL A 94 -4.46 4.48 -13.02
C VAL A 94 -3.61 5.74 -12.91
N LYS A 95 -3.76 6.49 -11.84
CA LYS A 95 -2.99 7.72 -11.63
C LYS A 95 -1.49 7.40 -11.51
N PRO A 96 -0.60 8.33 -11.94
CA PRO A 96 0.85 8.05 -11.99
C PRO A 96 1.45 7.55 -10.69
N MET A 97 1.16 8.19 -9.56
CA MET A 97 1.70 7.78 -8.26
C MET A 97 1.18 6.40 -7.84
N ASP A 98 -0.11 6.17 -8.04
CA ASP A 98 -0.75 4.89 -7.73
C ASP A 98 -0.17 3.77 -8.59
N ALA A 99 0.07 4.07 -9.86
CA ALA A 99 0.67 3.12 -10.79
C ALA A 99 2.08 2.71 -10.33
N LEU A 100 2.87 3.65 -9.82
CA LEU A 100 4.18 3.35 -9.26
C LEU A 100 4.11 2.44 -8.04
N HIS A 101 3.15 2.68 -7.14
CA HIS A 101 2.95 1.81 -5.98
C HIS A 101 2.62 0.38 -6.39
N VAL A 102 1.68 0.22 -7.32
CA VAL A 102 1.27 -1.11 -7.79
C VAL A 102 2.43 -1.82 -8.47
N ALA A 103 3.18 -1.10 -9.30
CA ALA A 103 4.35 -1.66 -9.99
C ALA A 103 5.45 -2.08 -9.01
N CYS A 104 5.68 -1.30 -7.95
CA CYS A 104 6.64 -1.66 -6.91
C CYS A 104 6.22 -2.93 -6.17
N ALA A 105 4.95 -3.03 -5.80
CA ALA A 105 4.42 -4.20 -5.11
C ALA A 105 4.53 -5.45 -5.99
N GLU A 106 4.21 -5.32 -7.26
CA GLU A 106 4.33 -6.41 -8.21
C GLU A 106 5.78 -6.86 -8.38
N SER A 107 6.71 -5.90 -8.47
CA SER A 107 8.15 -6.19 -8.58
C SER A 107 8.67 -6.91 -7.32
N ALA A 108 8.13 -6.60 -6.16
CA ALA A 108 8.48 -7.26 -4.90
C ALA A 108 7.81 -8.63 -4.73
N GLU A 109 7.05 -9.07 -5.72
CA GLU A 109 6.32 -10.34 -5.71
C GLU A 109 5.35 -10.44 -4.53
N CYS A 110 4.65 -9.33 -4.23
CA CYS A 110 3.63 -9.32 -3.19
C CYS A 110 2.41 -10.13 -3.60
N ASP A 111 1.80 -10.78 -2.63
CA ASP A 111 0.56 -11.55 -2.84
C ASP A 111 -0.65 -10.63 -2.76
N TRP A 112 -0.57 -9.60 -1.90
CA TRP A 112 -1.65 -8.64 -1.69
C TRP A 112 -1.13 -7.21 -1.76
N PHE A 113 -1.93 -6.35 -2.39
CA PHE A 113 -1.76 -4.89 -2.37
C PHE A 113 -3.01 -4.32 -1.71
N PHE A 114 -2.83 -3.70 -0.54
CA PHE A 114 -3.96 -3.12 0.21
C PHE A 114 -4.06 -1.62 -0.03
N THR A 115 -5.24 -1.18 -0.40
CA THR A 115 -5.53 0.23 -0.62
C THR A 115 -6.98 0.55 -0.24
N THR A 116 -7.22 1.79 0.14
CA THR A 116 -8.57 2.31 0.35
C THR A 116 -9.04 3.16 -0.84
N ASP A 117 -8.19 3.32 -1.85
CA ASP A 117 -8.46 4.16 -3.02
C ASP A 117 -9.32 3.39 -4.04
N MET A 118 -10.54 3.88 -4.26
CA MET A 118 -11.49 3.26 -5.17
C MET A 118 -11.02 3.25 -6.62
N GLY A 119 -10.21 4.25 -7.01
CA GLY A 119 -9.65 4.33 -8.35
C GLY A 119 -8.73 3.16 -8.65
N ILE A 120 -7.83 2.84 -7.70
CA ILE A 120 -6.94 1.69 -7.82
C ILE A 120 -7.74 0.39 -7.84
N LEU A 121 -8.68 0.25 -6.90
CA LEU A 121 -9.51 -0.95 -6.79
C LEU A 121 -10.27 -1.25 -8.08
N LYS A 122 -10.79 -0.21 -8.74
CA LYS A 122 -11.57 -0.38 -9.97
C LYS A 122 -10.71 -0.61 -11.21
N LYS A 123 -9.55 0.06 -11.30
CA LYS A 123 -8.79 0.15 -12.54
C LYS A 123 -7.58 -0.78 -12.62
N ALA A 124 -6.99 -1.13 -11.49
CA ALA A 124 -5.77 -1.94 -11.46
C ALA A 124 -6.03 -3.42 -11.19
N LYS A 125 -7.14 -3.75 -10.58
CA LYS A 125 -7.44 -5.10 -10.07
C LYS A 125 -7.35 -6.20 -11.15
N THR A 126 -7.75 -5.90 -12.37
CA THR A 126 -7.73 -6.86 -13.47
C THR A 126 -6.45 -6.87 -14.28
N LEU A 127 -5.52 -5.96 -13.97
CA LEU A 127 -4.29 -5.75 -14.75
C LEU A 127 -3.08 -6.51 -14.17
N THR A 128 -3.25 -7.13 -13.02
CA THR A 128 -2.18 -7.86 -12.34
C THR A 128 -2.73 -9.13 -11.69
N SER A 129 -1.87 -10.13 -11.54
CA SER A 129 -2.23 -11.36 -10.82
C SER A 129 -2.20 -11.18 -9.30
N MET A 130 -1.53 -10.13 -8.82
CA MET A 130 -1.52 -9.77 -7.41
C MET A 130 -2.93 -9.37 -6.98
N ARG A 131 -3.33 -9.75 -5.76
CA ARG A 131 -4.65 -9.38 -5.22
C ARG A 131 -4.61 -7.94 -4.74
N ILE A 132 -5.44 -7.10 -5.35
CA ILE A 132 -5.61 -5.70 -4.94
C ILE A 132 -6.94 -5.60 -4.22
N ALA A 133 -6.91 -5.15 -2.97
CA ALA A 133 -8.09 -5.17 -2.11
C ALA A 133 -8.06 -4.10 -1.03
N ASN A 134 -9.24 -3.77 -0.51
CA ASN A 134 -9.35 -2.98 0.71
C ASN A 134 -8.89 -3.87 1.88
N PRO A 135 -8.21 -3.32 2.91
CA PRO A 135 -7.76 -4.12 4.06
C PRO A 135 -8.87 -4.96 4.69
N ILE A 136 -10.10 -4.49 4.69
CA ILE A 136 -11.25 -5.20 5.25
C ILE A 136 -11.43 -6.56 4.56
N GLU A 137 -11.18 -6.64 3.26
CA GLU A 137 -11.39 -7.86 2.46
C GLU A 137 -10.45 -9.00 2.87
N PHE A 138 -9.33 -8.70 3.52
CA PHE A 138 -8.39 -9.71 4.00
C PHE A 138 -9.05 -10.64 5.03
N PHE A 139 -10.04 -10.13 5.74
CA PHE A 139 -10.78 -10.86 6.78
C PHE A 139 -12.16 -11.31 6.32
N GLY A 140 -12.52 -11.03 5.10
CA GLY A 140 -13.84 -11.30 4.55
C GLY A 140 -14.06 -12.70 4.01
N GLY A 141 -13.21 -13.61 4.38
CA GLY A 141 -13.34 -14.99 3.97
C GLY A 141 -12.59 -15.37 2.74
#